data_e0f62153cf369f56470b8f0c1f99bb12
#
_entry.id   e0f62153cf369f56470b8f0c1f99bb12
#
_cell.length_a   1.000
_cell.length_b   1.000
_cell.length_c   1.000
_cell.angle_alpha   90.00
_cell.angle_beta   90.00
_cell.angle_gamma   90.00
#
_symmetry.space_group_name_H-M   'P 1'
#
loop_
_entity.id
_entity.type
_entity.pdbx_description
1 polymer ?
#
loop_
_entity_poly.entity_id
_entity_poly.type
_entity_poly.pdbx_seq_one_letter_code
_entity_poly.pdbx_strand_id
1 'polypeptide(L)'
;MKKTIYMPSSKNIEKAAKILEKNGLVAFPTETVYGLGASAISDEAVSKIYEIKKRPFHNPLIIHVASLEQAKNYGIFNYHSENLAQKFWPGPLTLLVNKSIGSRISSIATSNLQTVALRVPSHPVALEMLKKYKKPIAAPSANLSGTVSATSASHVFDDFGDNIEMILDGDKCAHGIESTIVDVRSENIQILREGAITKDQIFKFTKLELDAYDGHKILSPGQLEKHYSPKARVRINVKKPKEDEYFITFGEKHNNNHINTINLSSAGDLHKFAHRLYACLRDLDSMNIKKIAISPIPHQGIGRAINDRIKRASK
;
A
#
# COMPACT_ATOMS: atom_id res chain seq x y z
N MET A 1 23.63 14.44 13.06
CA MET A 1 22.50 13.97 12.23
C MET A 1 21.21 14.04 13.04
N LYS A 2 20.14 14.59 12.49
CA LYS A 2 18.82 14.64 13.14
C LYS A 2 18.29 13.19 13.22
N LYS A 3 17.85 12.78 14.40
CA LYS A 3 17.25 11.43 14.54
C LYS A 3 15.86 11.47 13.89
N THR A 4 15.65 10.74 12.81
CA THR A 4 14.37 10.69 12.06
C THR A 4 13.57 9.43 12.37
N ILE A 5 14.23 8.28 12.66
CA ILE A 5 13.60 7.00 13.03
C ILE A 5 13.39 6.92 14.54
N TYR A 6 12.17 6.61 14.96
CA TYR A 6 11.76 6.50 16.36
C TYR A 6 11.00 5.20 16.63
N MET A 7 11.38 4.49 17.70
CA MET A 7 10.60 3.37 18.22
C MET A 7 9.19 3.83 18.64
N PRO A 8 8.14 3.01 18.45
CA PRO A 8 6.74 3.40 18.67
C PRO A 8 6.36 3.35 20.17
N SER A 9 6.88 4.26 20.96
CA SER A 9 6.39 4.49 22.33
C SER A 9 5.19 5.43 22.33
N SER A 10 4.36 5.41 23.37
CA SER A 10 3.20 6.33 23.50
C SER A 10 3.64 7.81 23.38
N LYS A 11 4.81 8.18 23.94
CA LYS A 11 5.41 9.51 23.79
C LYS A 11 5.74 9.86 22.33
N ASN A 12 6.31 8.92 21.58
CA ASN A 12 6.68 9.14 20.18
C ASN A 12 5.45 9.16 19.27
N ILE A 13 4.42 8.35 19.56
CA ILE A 13 3.14 8.38 18.84
C ILE A 13 2.41 9.72 19.10
N GLU A 14 2.45 10.24 20.33
CA GLU A 14 1.92 11.58 20.62
C GLU A 14 2.71 12.69 19.89
N LYS A 15 4.04 12.56 19.82
CA LYS A 15 4.87 13.47 19.02
C LYS A 15 4.50 13.42 17.54
N ALA A 16 4.25 12.23 16.98
CA ALA A 16 3.79 12.06 15.62
C ALA A 16 2.44 12.77 15.37
N ALA A 17 1.48 12.63 16.30
CA ALA A 17 0.21 13.33 16.22
C ALA A 17 0.39 14.87 16.21
N LYS A 18 1.28 15.40 17.06
CA LYS A 18 1.60 16.83 17.09
C LYS A 18 2.30 17.33 15.81
N ILE A 19 3.10 16.48 15.16
CA ILE A 19 3.70 16.80 13.85
C ILE A 19 2.59 16.94 12.79
N LEU A 20 1.65 15.99 12.74
CA LEU A 20 0.50 16.03 11.82
C LEU A 20 -0.40 17.26 12.07
N GLU A 21 -0.59 17.68 13.33
CA GLU A 21 -1.32 18.91 13.68
C GLU A 21 -0.68 20.17 13.13
N LYS A 22 0.65 20.16 12.97
CA LYS A 22 1.45 21.25 12.39
C LYS A 22 1.69 21.12 10.89
N ASN A 23 0.88 20.32 10.19
CA ASN A 23 1.00 20.04 8.77
C ASN A 23 2.35 19.39 8.36
N GLY A 24 3.03 18.69 9.31
CA GLY A 24 4.23 17.92 9.01
C GLY A 24 3.92 16.53 8.49
N LEU A 25 4.96 15.82 8.04
CA LEU A 25 4.90 14.47 7.46
C LEU A 25 5.39 13.43 8.46
N VAL A 26 4.64 12.34 8.61
CA VAL A 26 5.01 11.19 9.44
C VAL A 26 4.92 9.92 8.62
N ALA A 27 6.00 9.18 8.51
CA ALA A 27 5.93 7.82 8.01
C ALA A 27 5.60 6.85 9.14
N PHE A 28 4.70 5.92 8.89
CA PHE A 28 4.22 4.98 9.90
C PHE A 28 3.96 3.59 9.31
N PRO A 29 4.15 2.53 10.11
CA PRO A 29 3.89 1.16 9.69
C PRO A 29 2.39 0.90 9.56
N THR A 30 2.02 0.10 8.57
CA THR A 30 0.73 -0.59 8.53
C THR A 30 0.96 -2.08 8.36
N GLU A 31 -0.10 -2.88 8.48
CA GLU A 31 0.00 -4.32 8.22
C GLU A 31 0.32 -4.64 6.76
N THR A 32 0.13 -3.69 5.85
CA THR A 32 0.37 -3.83 4.39
C THR A 32 1.75 -3.35 3.98
N VAL A 33 1.95 -2.03 3.95
CA VAL A 33 3.20 -1.33 3.64
C VAL A 33 3.30 -0.09 4.51
N TYR A 34 4.46 0.54 4.63
CA TYR A 34 4.58 1.83 5.31
C TYR A 34 3.81 2.91 4.56
N GLY A 35 3.10 3.76 5.32
CA GLY A 35 2.39 4.93 4.81
C GLY A 35 3.15 6.23 5.09
N LEU A 36 3.19 7.16 4.13
CA LEU A 36 3.64 8.53 4.35
C LEU A 36 2.42 9.41 4.63
N GLY A 37 2.21 9.75 5.88
CA GLY A 37 1.02 10.41 6.38
C GLY A 37 1.13 11.92 6.50
N ALA A 38 0.03 12.59 6.16
CA ALA A 38 -0.21 14.01 6.41
C ALA A 38 -1.67 14.21 6.84
N SER A 39 -1.98 15.38 7.43
CA SER A 39 -3.36 15.79 7.71
C SER A 39 -4.22 15.75 6.46
N ALA A 40 -5.23 14.90 6.41
CA ALA A 40 -6.11 14.78 5.24
C ALA A 40 -7.05 15.98 5.03
N ILE A 41 -7.15 16.86 6.02
CA ILE A 41 -8.00 18.07 5.99
C ILE A 41 -7.22 19.35 5.73
N SER A 42 -5.93 19.25 5.40
CA SER A 42 -5.05 20.39 5.10
C SER A 42 -4.48 20.24 3.69
N ASP A 43 -4.82 21.16 2.81
CA ASP A 43 -4.27 21.21 1.44
C ASP A 43 -2.75 21.39 1.46
N GLU A 44 -2.22 22.21 2.38
CA GLU A 44 -0.79 22.39 2.59
C GLU A 44 -0.09 21.06 2.92
N ALA A 45 -0.61 20.33 3.91
CA ALA A 45 -0.02 19.07 4.35
C ALA A 45 -0.08 18.00 3.26
N VAL A 46 -1.20 17.91 2.54
CA VAL A 46 -1.40 16.96 1.44
C VAL A 46 -0.46 17.29 0.27
N SER A 47 -0.29 18.58 -0.09
CA SER A 47 0.62 19.00 -1.15
C SER A 47 2.06 18.58 -0.89
N LYS A 48 2.54 18.64 0.36
CA LYS A 48 3.88 18.14 0.77
C LYS A 48 4.08 16.66 0.43
N ILE A 49 3.02 15.81 0.55
CA ILE A 49 3.10 14.39 0.13
C ILE A 49 3.38 14.30 -1.38
N TYR A 50 2.64 15.04 -2.19
CA TYR A 50 2.82 14.99 -3.65
C TYR A 50 4.19 15.49 -4.07
N GLU A 51 4.66 16.58 -3.49
CA GLU A 51 5.96 17.19 -3.76
C GLU A 51 7.11 16.23 -3.42
N ILE A 52 7.19 15.77 -2.17
CA ILE A 52 8.31 14.94 -1.71
C ILE A 52 8.37 13.59 -2.43
N LYS A 53 7.20 13.02 -2.76
CA LYS A 53 7.09 11.75 -3.49
C LYS A 53 7.28 11.93 -5.00
N LYS A 54 7.29 13.15 -5.54
CA LYS A 54 7.18 13.43 -6.99
C LYS A 54 5.96 12.73 -7.60
N ARG A 55 4.83 12.75 -6.86
CA ARG A 55 3.60 12.05 -7.23
C ARG A 55 2.74 12.92 -8.13
N PRO A 56 2.14 12.39 -9.22
CA PRO A 56 1.21 13.15 -10.04
C PRO A 56 -0.10 13.43 -9.27
N PHE A 57 -0.59 14.68 -9.32
CA PHE A 57 -1.79 15.13 -8.59
C PHE A 57 -3.09 14.42 -8.99
N HIS A 58 -3.16 13.82 -10.17
CA HIS A 58 -4.33 13.04 -10.63
C HIS A 58 -4.42 11.63 -10.00
N ASN A 59 -3.46 11.25 -9.15
CA ASN A 59 -3.44 9.95 -8.48
C ASN A 59 -3.85 10.13 -7.02
N PRO A 60 -5.13 9.89 -6.64
CA PRO A 60 -5.66 10.18 -5.31
C PRO A 60 -4.99 9.38 -4.21
N LEU A 61 -5.24 9.76 -2.96
CA LEU A 61 -4.67 9.14 -1.77
C LEU A 61 -5.73 8.32 -1.01
N ILE A 62 -5.28 7.32 -0.26
CA ILE A 62 -6.12 6.62 0.71
C ILE A 62 -6.15 7.46 2.00
N ILE A 63 -7.35 7.64 2.53
CA ILE A 63 -7.59 8.33 3.79
C ILE A 63 -7.75 7.31 4.90
N HIS A 64 -6.86 7.36 5.88
CA HIS A 64 -6.86 6.47 7.03
C HIS A 64 -7.60 7.12 8.19
N VAL A 65 -8.45 6.33 8.84
CA VAL A 65 -9.28 6.73 9.98
C VAL A 65 -9.19 5.69 11.09
N ALA A 66 -9.57 6.07 12.31
CA ALA A 66 -9.44 5.21 13.49
C ALA A 66 -10.58 4.19 13.64
N SER A 67 -11.75 4.43 13.01
CA SER A 67 -12.92 3.56 13.11
C SER A 67 -13.90 3.78 11.96
N LEU A 68 -14.88 2.88 11.83
CA LEU A 68 -16.00 3.02 10.88
C LEU A 68 -16.85 4.27 11.19
N GLU A 69 -17.10 4.58 12.47
CA GLU A 69 -17.84 5.77 12.86
C GLU A 69 -17.13 7.05 12.39
N GLN A 70 -15.82 7.09 12.54
CA GLN A 70 -15.04 8.22 12.00
C GLN A 70 -15.10 8.26 10.47
N ALA A 71 -15.06 7.11 9.78
CA ALA A 71 -15.15 7.02 8.32
C ALA A 71 -16.46 7.63 7.79
N LYS A 72 -17.59 7.38 8.46
CA LYS A 72 -18.91 7.91 8.10
C LYS A 72 -19.01 9.45 8.11
N ASN A 73 -18.10 10.15 8.80
CA ASN A 73 -18.03 11.61 8.71
C ASN A 73 -17.48 12.12 7.36
N TYR A 74 -16.83 11.24 6.59
CA TYR A 74 -16.13 11.62 5.35
C TYR A 74 -16.68 10.95 4.09
N GLY A 75 -17.39 9.82 4.25
CA GLY A 75 -17.96 9.07 3.16
C GLY A 75 -19.37 8.57 3.43
N ILE A 76 -20.15 8.38 2.35
CA ILE A 76 -21.51 7.82 2.40
C ILE A 76 -21.40 6.31 2.32
N PHE A 77 -21.85 5.62 3.36
CA PHE A 77 -21.83 4.17 3.46
C PHE A 77 -23.24 3.60 3.17
N ASN A 78 -23.31 2.63 2.26
CA ASN A 78 -24.47 1.80 2.00
C ASN A 78 -24.33 0.46 2.73
N TYR A 79 -25.33 -0.43 2.57
CA TYR A 79 -25.36 -1.75 3.19
C TYR A 79 -24.06 -2.57 2.89
N HIS A 80 -23.58 -2.58 1.65
CA HIS A 80 -22.37 -3.35 1.27
C HIS A 80 -21.11 -2.78 1.89
N SER A 81 -20.95 -1.45 1.86
CA SER A 81 -19.79 -0.79 2.45
C SER A 81 -19.71 -0.98 3.96
N GLU A 82 -20.88 -0.91 4.68
CA GLU A 82 -20.92 -1.15 6.12
C GLU A 82 -20.56 -2.59 6.47
N ASN A 83 -21.15 -3.57 5.79
CA ASN A 83 -20.86 -4.98 6.03
C ASN A 83 -19.38 -5.33 5.76
N LEU A 84 -18.82 -4.82 4.66
CA LEU A 84 -17.42 -5.04 4.35
C LEU A 84 -16.49 -4.36 5.37
N ALA A 85 -16.83 -3.14 5.80
CA ALA A 85 -16.09 -2.45 6.84
C ALA A 85 -16.16 -3.22 8.18
N GLN A 86 -17.34 -3.63 8.64
CA GLN A 86 -17.49 -4.41 9.87
C GLN A 86 -16.72 -5.73 9.84
N LYS A 87 -16.63 -6.39 8.66
CA LYS A 87 -15.94 -7.67 8.51
C LYS A 87 -14.43 -7.54 8.46
N PHE A 88 -13.92 -6.52 7.74
CA PHE A 88 -12.51 -6.44 7.34
C PHE A 88 -11.76 -5.26 7.96
N TRP A 89 -12.40 -4.38 8.73
CA TRP A 89 -11.77 -3.32 9.50
C TRP A 89 -11.77 -3.60 11.00
N PRO A 90 -10.68 -3.30 11.68
CA PRO A 90 -9.38 -2.84 11.18
C PRO A 90 -8.69 -3.89 10.30
N GLY A 91 -8.15 -3.48 9.12
CA GLY A 91 -7.50 -4.43 8.23
C GLY A 91 -7.13 -3.89 6.84
N PRO A 92 -6.63 -4.79 5.97
CA PRO A 92 -6.05 -4.44 4.69
C PRO A 92 -7.11 -4.29 3.56
N LEU A 93 -8.28 -3.74 3.89
CA LEU A 93 -9.33 -3.40 2.94
C LEU A 93 -9.49 -1.87 2.87
N THR A 94 -9.54 -1.34 1.66
CA THR A 94 -9.88 0.05 1.36
C THR A 94 -11.20 0.09 0.61
N LEU A 95 -12.13 0.94 1.05
CA LEU A 95 -13.43 1.12 0.41
C LEU A 95 -13.47 2.46 -0.32
N LEU A 96 -13.79 2.45 -1.61
CA LEU A 96 -14.12 3.65 -2.36
C LEU A 96 -15.60 3.95 -2.21
N VAL A 97 -15.92 5.09 -1.62
CA VAL A 97 -17.28 5.56 -1.37
C VAL A 97 -17.47 6.98 -1.92
N ASN A 98 -18.71 7.44 -2.06
CA ASN A 98 -18.97 8.85 -2.33
C ASN A 98 -18.61 9.70 -1.10
N LYS A 99 -18.06 10.90 -1.31
CA LYS A 99 -17.80 11.82 -0.20
C LYS A 99 -19.12 12.25 0.46
N SER A 100 -19.13 12.37 1.77
CA SER A 100 -20.26 12.95 2.50
C SER A 100 -20.39 14.46 2.19
N ILE A 101 -21.61 14.97 2.24
CA ILE A 101 -21.86 16.41 2.12
C ILE A 101 -21.14 17.12 3.27
N GLY A 102 -20.39 18.18 2.97
CA GLY A 102 -19.61 18.90 3.98
C GLY A 102 -18.33 18.18 4.44
N SER A 103 -17.94 17.09 3.77
CA SER A 103 -16.65 16.43 4.02
C SER A 103 -15.50 17.43 3.96
N ARG A 104 -14.68 17.49 5.00
CA ARG A 104 -13.52 18.39 5.12
C ARG A 104 -12.24 17.79 4.53
N ILE A 105 -12.33 16.64 3.85
CA ILE A 105 -11.16 16.06 3.17
C ILE A 105 -10.68 16.99 2.07
N SER A 106 -9.37 17.26 2.06
CA SER A 106 -8.69 18.03 1.03
C SER A 106 -9.06 17.56 -0.38
N SER A 107 -9.42 18.47 -1.25
CA SER A 107 -9.72 18.16 -2.65
C SER A 107 -8.47 17.62 -3.39
N ILE A 108 -7.28 18.07 -2.98
CA ILE A 108 -5.99 17.56 -3.49
C ILE A 108 -5.84 16.07 -3.14
N ALA A 109 -6.18 15.66 -1.91
CA ALA A 109 -6.09 14.26 -1.49
C ALA A 109 -6.98 13.34 -2.31
N THR A 110 -8.12 13.82 -2.78
CA THR A 110 -9.07 13.08 -3.62
C THR A 110 -8.92 13.36 -5.12
N SER A 111 -7.87 14.08 -5.54
CA SER A 111 -7.69 14.51 -6.95
C SER A 111 -8.95 15.16 -7.54
N ASN A 112 -9.65 15.98 -6.75
CA ASN A 112 -10.93 16.64 -7.07
C ASN A 112 -12.10 15.68 -7.36
N LEU A 113 -11.96 14.38 -7.08
CA LEU A 113 -13.05 13.42 -7.26
C LEU A 113 -14.15 13.60 -6.20
N GLN A 114 -15.39 13.26 -6.55
CA GLN A 114 -16.53 13.21 -5.63
C GLN A 114 -16.52 11.94 -4.76
N THR A 115 -15.46 11.15 -4.86
CA THR A 115 -15.25 9.91 -4.12
C THR A 115 -14.07 10.03 -3.18
N VAL A 116 -14.04 9.17 -2.16
CA VAL A 116 -12.95 9.06 -1.21
C VAL A 116 -12.67 7.58 -0.93
N ALA A 117 -11.39 7.22 -0.93
CA ALA A 117 -10.91 5.89 -0.56
C ALA A 117 -10.59 5.88 0.95
N LEU A 118 -11.36 5.15 1.74
CA LEU A 118 -11.27 5.10 3.21
C LEU A 118 -10.73 3.75 3.69
N ARG A 119 -9.94 3.77 4.77
CA ARG A 119 -9.41 2.56 5.40
C ARG A 119 -9.20 2.75 6.91
N VAL A 120 -9.48 1.70 7.68
CA VAL A 120 -9.03 1.54 9.07
C VAL A 120 -7.91 0.49 9.09
N PRO A 121 -6.63 0.87 9.25
CA PRO A 121 -5.52 -0.09 9.27
C PRO A 121 -5.53 -0.92 10.55
N SER A 122 -4.98 -2.16 10.54
CA SER A 122 -4.94 -3.02 11.74
C SER A 122 -3.64 -2.92 12.53
N HIS A 123 -2.61 -2.26 12.01
CA HIS A 123 -1.34 -2.15 12.72
C HIS A 123 -1.49 -1.31 14.00
N PRO A 124 -1.03 -1.81 15.19
CA PRO A 124 -1.25 -1.13 16.47
C PRO A 124 -0.72 0.31 16.49
N VAL A 125 0.47 0.55 15.94
CA VAL A 125 1.09 1.89 15.87
C VAL A 125 0.24 2.85 15.03
N ALA A 126 -0.25 2.40 13.87
CA ALA A 126 -1.12 3.20 13.01
C ALA A 126 -2.45 3.55 13.71
N LEU A 127 -3.08 2.55 14.35
CA LEU A 127 -4.33 2.76 15.08
C LEU A 127 -4.18 3.70 16.27
N GLU A 128 -3.10 3.53 17.06
CA GLU A 128 -2.85 4.42 18.20
C GLU A 128 -2.58 5.85 17.74
N MET A 129 -1.79 6.03 16.67
CA MET A 129 -1.54 7.35 16.09
C MET A 129 -2.83 8.02 15.59
N LEU A 130 -3.69 7.28 14.87
CA LEU A 130 -5.00 7.76 14.42
C LEU A 130 -5.91 8.15 15.60
N LYS A 131 -5.96 7.34 16.66
CA LYS A 131 -6.72 7.63 17.88
C LYS A 131 -6.19 8.87 18.62
N LYS A 132 -4.87 9.06 18.69
CA LYS A 132 -4.24 10.25 19.31
C LYS A 132 -4.48 11.50 18.47
N TYR A 133 -4.33 11.40 17.15
CA TYR A 133 -4.51 12.51 16.23
C TYR A 133 -5.98 12.94 16.06
N LYS A 134 -6.94 12.00 16.18
CA LYS A 134 -8.39 12.21 16.11
C LYS A 134 -8.93 12.77 14.79
N LYS A 135 -8.07 13.02 13.80
CA LYS A 135 -8.42 13.52 12.47
C LYS A 135 -7.99 12.50 11.42
N PRO A 136 -8.52 12.56 10.17
CA PRO A 136 -8.13 11.65 9.10
C PRO A 136 -6.71 11.94 8.61
N ILE A 137 -6.00 10.88 8.22
CA ILE A 137 -4.64 10.96 7.68
C ILE A 137 -4.65 10.50 6.22
N ALA A 138 -4.24 11.37 5.30
CA ALA A 138 -3.97 10.98 3.92
C ALA A 138 -2.61 10.29 3.86
N ALA A 139 -2.56 9.05 3.39
CA ALA A 139 -1.30 8.32 3.32
C ALA A 139 -1.23 7.37 2.11
N PRO A 140 -0.42 7.69 1.08
CA PRO A 140 0.09 6.72 0.12
C PRO A 140 1.19 5.88 0.76
N SER A 141 1.73 4.88 0.04
CA SER A 141 2.93 4.15 0.45
C SER A 141 4.13 5.10 0.67
N ALA A 142 5.00 4.80 1.63
CA ALA A 142 6.12 5.67 2.00
C ALA A 142 7.38 5.38 1.16
N ASN A 143 7.29 5.58 -0.17
CA ASN A 143 8.37 5.47 -1.16
C ASN A 143 8.26 6.58 -2.19
N LEU A 144 9.30 6.83 -2.97
CA LEU A 144 9.22 7.71 -4.16
C LEU A 144 8.20 7.15 -5.16
N SER A 145 7.50 8.05 -5.88
CA SER A 145 6.44 7.62 -6.82
C SER A 145 6.99 6.70 -7.91
N GLY A 146 6.29 5.58 -8.16
CA GLY A 146 6.67 4.61 -9.18
C GLY A 146 7.67 3.54 -8.69
N THR A 147 8.41 3.77 -7.60
CA THR A 147 9.38 2.79 -7.06
C THR A 147 8.72 1.72 -6.18
N VAL A 148 9.51 0.74 -5.72
CA VAL A 148 9.07 -0.36 -4.86
C VAL A 148 8.61 0.18 -3.51
N SER A 149 7.42 -0.23 -3.04
CA SER A 149 6.87 0.22 -1.75
C SER A 149 7.76 -0.14 -0.57
N ALA A 150 7.78 0.72 0.45
CA ALA A 150 8.55 0.51 1.67
C ALA A 150 7.82 -0.45 2.62
N THR A 151 8.51 -1.48 3.13
CA THR A 151 7.99 -2.48 4.08
C THR A 151 8.74 -2.49 5.41
N SER A 152 9.68 -1.56 5.60
CA SER A 152 10.42 -1.31 6.85
C SER A 152 10.74 0.19 6.99
N ALA A 153 11.08 0.63 8.19
CA ALA A 153 11.50 2.00 8.46
C ALA A 153 12.80 2.38 7.72
N SER A 154 13.73 1.42 7.55
CA SER A 154 14.95 1.65 6.78
C SER A 154 14.65 1.97 5.32
N HIS A 155 13.70 1.25 4.68
CA HIS A 155 13.28 1.54 3.31
C HIS A 155 12.70 2.96 3.15
N VAL A 156 11.99 3.45 4.17
CA VAL A 156 11.47 4.82 4.17
C VAL A 156 12.62 5.82 4.29
N PHE A 157 13.59 5.54 5.16
CA PHE A 157 14.75 6.39 5.36
C PHE A 157 15.64 6.46 4.10
N ASP A 158 15.81 5.34 3.40
CA ASP A 158 16.54 5.29 2.12
C ASP A 158 15.93 6.21 1.06
N ASP A 159 14.60 6.34 1.04
CA ASP A 159 13.89 7.16 0.05
C ASP A 159 13.81 8.65 0.44
N PHE A 160 13.65 8.97 1.72
CA PHE A 160 13.33 10.32 2.18
C PHE A 160 14.38 10.93 3.13
N GLY A 161 15.16 10.11 3.82
CA GLY A 161 16.17 10.59 4.78
C GLY A 161 15.58 11.55 5.82
N ASP A 162 16.22 12.71 5.96
CA ASP A 162 15.82 13.79 6.88
C ASP A 162 14.80 14.78 6.28
N ASN A 163 14.28 14.50 5.07
CA ASN A 163 13.29 15.36 4.39
C ASN A 163 11.86 15.18 4.95
N ILE A 164 11.64 14.26 5.88
CA ILE A 164 10.40 14.12 6.63
C ILE A 164 10.68 14.25 8.12
N GLU A 165 9.66 14.66 8.89
CA GLU A 165 9.86 14.98 10.29
C GLU A 165 10.04 13.75 11.18
N MET A 166 9.39 12.62 10.82
CA MET A 166 9.42 11.43 11.66
C MET A 166 9.11 10.14 10.90
N ILE A 167 9.80 9.08 11.25
CA ILE A 167 9.50 7.70 10.86
C ILE A 167 9.25 6.90 12.15
N LEU A 168 8.04 6.37 12.32
CA LEU A 168 7.76 5.43 13.40
C LEU A 168 8.16 4.02 12.94
N ASP A 169 9.09 3.40 13.66
CA ASP A 169 9.55 2.05 13.34
C ASP A 169 8.71 1.02 14.09
N GLY A 170 7.82 0.35 13.40
CA GLY A 170 6.97 -0.73 13.93
C GLY A 170 7.28 -2.06 13.27
N ASP A 171 8.54 -2.32 12.99
CA ASP A 171 9.03 -3.53 12.33
C ASP A 171 8.54 -3.71 10.88
N LYS A 172 8.63 -4.95 10.37
CA LYS A 172 8.23 -5.31 9.01
C LYS A 172 6.73 -5.47 8.90
N CYS A 173 6.17 -5.00 7.78
CA CYS A 173 4.74 -5.15 7.47
C CYS A 173 4.34 -6.61 7.27
N ALA A 174 3.25 -7.06 7.90
CA ALA A 174 2.83 -8.46 7.90
C ALA A 174 2.48 -9.02 6.50
N HIS A 175 1.86 -8.21 5.63
CA HIS A 175 1.47 -8.67 4.28
C HIS A 175 2.51 -8.36 3.20
N GLY A 176 3.23 -7.25 3.30
CA GLY A 176 4.26 -6.86 2.34
C GLY A 176 3.74 -6.38 0.98
N ILE A 177 2.42 -6.34 0.78
CA ILE A 177 1.74 -5.75 -0.38
C ILE A 177 0.57 -4.88 0.09
N GLU A 178 0.09 -3.98 -0.77
CA GLU A 178 -0.93 -2.99 -0.44
C GLU A 178 -2.30 -3.62 -0.17
N SER A 179 -3.20 -2.80 0.42
CA SER A 179 -4.59 -3.13 0.65
C SER A 179 -5.36 -3.42 -0.64
N THR A 180 -6.34 -4.30 -0.57
CA THR A 180 -7.36 -4.43 -1.61
C THR A 180 -8.22 -3.18 -1.64
N ILE A 181 -8.53 -2.66 -2.83
CA ILE A 181 -9.43 -1.51 -3.00
C ILE A 181 -10.68 -1.97 -3.72
N VAL A 182 -11.82 -1.71 -3.11
CA VAL A 182 -13.13 -2.10 -3.62
C VAL A 182 -13.99 -0.85 -3.79
N ASP A 183 -14.60 -0.70 -4.96
CA ASP A 183 -15.63 0.30 -5.21
C ASP A 183 -16.98 -0.26 -4.77
N VAL A 184 -17.58 0.37 -3.78
CA VAL A 184 -18.84 -0.04 -3.14
C VAL A 184 -19.94 1.01 -3.28
N ARG A 185 -19.82 1.91 -4.26
CA ARG A 185 -20.75 3.03 -4.46
C ARG A 185 -22.10 2.58 -5.07
N SER A 186 -22.11 1.43 -5.72
CA SER A 186 -23.30 0.83 -6.34
C SER A 186 -23.52 -0.58 -5.81
N GLU A 187 -24.65 -1.19 -6.20
CA GLU A 187 -24.95 -2.60 -5.89
C GLU A 187 -23.91 -3.55 -6.53
N ASN A 188 -23.38 -3.20 -7.71
CA ASN A 188 -22.31 -3.96 -8.36
C ASN A 188 -20.97 -3.54 -7.80
N ILE A 189 -20.40 -4.39 -6.93
CA ILE A 189 -19.12 -4.17 -6.28
C ILE A 189 -17.98 -4.47 -7.27
N GLN A 190 -17.00 -3.55 -7.40
CA GLN A 190 -15.87 -3.72 -8.29
C GLN A 190 -14.55 -3.71 -7.54
N ILE A 191 -13.61 -4.56 -7.94
CA ILE A 191 -12.24 -4.52 -7.42
C ILE A 191 -11.43 -3.56 -8.28
N LEU A 192 -11.00 -2.45 -7.67
CA LEU A 192 -10.12 -1.47 -8.30
C LEU A 192 -8.64 -1.86 -8.20
N ARG A 193 -8.27 -2.58 -7.15
CA ARG A 193 -6.92 -3.09 -6.94
C ARG A 193 -6.95 -4.37 -6.11
N GLU A 194 -6.43 -5.45 -6.67
CA GLU A 194 -6.16 -6.68 -5.91
C GLU A 194 -5.09 -6.41 -4.83
N GLY A 195 -5.25 -6.99 -3.65
CA GLY A 195 -4.34 -6.81 -2.52
C GLY A 195 -4.41 -7.94 -1.50
N ALA A 196 -4.13 -7.62 -0.24
CA ALA A 196 -4.03 -8.62 0.83
C ALA A 196 -5.36 -9.35 1.14
N ILE A 197 -6.52 -8.69 0.97
CA ILE A 197 -7.83 -9.36 0.98
C ILE A 197 -8.14 -9.82 -0.45
N THR A 198 -8.36 -11.13 -0.62
CA THR A 198 -8.57 -11.71 -1.95
C THR A 198 -10.02 -11.57 -2.41
N LYS A 199 -10.24 -11.60 -3.74
CA LYS A 199 -11.57 -11.68 -4.36
C LYS A 199 -12.41 -12.82 -3.74
N ASP A 200 -11.79 -13.98 -3.53
CA ASP A 200 -12.45 -15.17 -2.99
C ASP A 200 -12.93 -14.97 -1.55
N GLN A 201 -12.16 -14.23 -0.71
CA GLN A 201 -12.55 -13.88 0.65
C GLN A 201 -13.76 -12.95 0.68
N ILE A 202 -13.77 -11.94 -0.21
CA ILE A 202 -14.90 -11.01 -0.33
C ILE A 202 -16.14 -11.76 -0.83
N PHE A 203 -16.01 -12.56 -1.90
CA PHE A 203 -17.10 -13.39 -2.42
C PHE A 203 -17.66 -14.35 -1.38
N LYS A 204 -16.79 -15.04 -0.63
CA LYS A 204 -17.22 -15.96 0.43
C LYS A 204 -18.10 -15.26 1.48
N PHE A 205 -17.80 -14.01 1.78
CA PHE A 205 -18.54 -13.22 2.76
C PHE A 205 -19.81 -12.60 2.19
N THR A 206 -19.74 -11.93 1.03
CA THR A 206 -20.85 -11.16 0.45
C THR A 206 -21.80 -12.01 -0.38
N LYS A 207 -21.33 -13.14 -0.92
CA LYS A 207 -21.97 -13.97 -1.96
C LYS A 207 -22.23 -13.22 -3.28
N LEU A 208 -21.62 -12.04 -3.45
CA LEU A 208 -21.72 -11.23 -4.65
C LEU A 208 -20.54 -11.52 -5.59
N GLU A 209 -20.84 -11.64 -6.89
CA GLU A 209 -19.81 -11.61 -7.90
C GLU A 209 -19.15 -10.23 -7.94
N LEU A 210 -17.84 -10.23 -8.08
CA LEU A 210 -17.04 -9.01 -8.08
C LEU A 210 -16.47 -8.80 -9.47
N ASP A 211 -16.81 -7.69 -10.08
CA ASP A 211 -16.24 -7.32 -11.37
C ASP A 211 -14.83 -6.72 -11.20
N ALA A 212 -13.97 -6.97 -12.18
CA ALA A 212 -12.75 -6.20 -12.30
C ALA A 212 -13.10 -4.83 -12.90
N TYR A 213 -12.47 -3.79 -12.37
CA TYR A 213 -12.63 -2.45 -12.96
C TYR A 213 -11.91 -2.40 -14.32
N ASP A 214 -12.63 -2.10 -15.37
CA ASP A 214 -12.16 -1.98 -16.76
C ASP A 214 -12.12 -0.53 -17.28
N GLY A 215 -12.49 0.44 -16.41
CA GLY A 215 -12.56 1.85 -16.79
C GLY A 215 -11.19 2.51 -16.93
N HIS A 216 -11.16 3.58 -17.76
CA HIS A 216 -9.93 4.35 -18.03
C HIS A 216 -9.63 5.45 -16.98
N LYS A 217 -10.57 5.76 -16.07
CA LYS A 217 -10.38 6.80 -15.05
C LYS A 217 -9.60 6.27 -13.85
N ILE A 218 -8.63 7.04 -13.38
CA ILE A 218 -7.94 6.74 -12.13
C ILE A 218 -8.84 7.15 -10.96
N LEU A 219 -9.44 6.17 -10.29
CA LEU A 219 -10.33 6.36 -9.14
C LEU A 219 -9.62 6.13 -7.80
N SER A 220 -8.50 5.41 -7.82
CA SER A 220 -7.77 5.01 -6.61
C SER A 220 -6.29 4.82 -6.89
N PRO A 221 -5.43 4.77 -5.83
CA PRO A 221 -4.01 4.48 -6.00
C PRO A 221 -3.74 3.09 -6.60
N GLY A 222 -2.63 2.98 -7.36
CA GLY A 222 -2.17 1.70 -7.91
C GLY A 222 -2.75 1.32 -9.27
N GLN A 223 -3.51 2.23 -9.91
CA GLN A 223 -4.06 2.03 -11.26
C GLN A 223 -3.11 2.50 -12.38
N LEU A 224 -2.01 3.19 -12.06
CA LEU A 224 -0.99 3.57 -13.04
C LEU A 224 -0.31 2.33 -13.62
N GLU A 225 -0.03 2.34 -14.93
CA GLU A 225 0.58 1.20 -15.65
C GLU A 225 1.97 0.86 -15.12
N LYS A 226 2.84 1.87 -14.94
CA LYS A 226 4.17 1.72 -14.35
C LYS A 226 4.10 2.07 -12.87
N HIS A 227 4.34 1.07 -12.03
CA HIS A 227 4.35 1.22 -10.57
C HIS A 227 5.11 0.05 -9.94
N TYR A 228 5.60 0.22 -8.71
CA TYR A 228 6.36 -0.80 -7.97
C TYR A 228 7.68 -1.22 -8.65
N SER A 229 8.21 -0.34 -9.51
CA SER A 229 9.33 -0.68 -10.37
C SER A 229 10.66 -0.54 -9.63
N PRO A 230 11.49 -1.60 -9.56
CA PRO A 230 12.87 -1.47 -9.16
C PRO A 230 13.67 -0.74 -10.27
N LYS A 231 14.92 -0.37 -9.96
CA LYS A 231 15.86 0.19 -10.96
C LYS A 231 16.27 -0.86 -11.98
N ALA A 232 16.25 -2.13 -11.58
CA ALA A 232 16.59 -3.27 -12.42
C ALA A 232 15.51 -3.51 -13.49
N ARG A 233 15.91 -3.98 -14.67
CA ARG A 233 14.98 -4.50 -15.67
C ARG A 233 14.41 -5.85 -15.20
N VAL A 234 13.09 -5.95 -15.11
CA VAL A 234 12.39 -7.15 -14.62
C VAL A 234 11.79 -7.94 -15.80
N ARG A 235 12.07 -9.24 -15.86
CA ARG A 235 11.39 -10.21 -16.72
C ARG A 235 10.53 -11.14 -15.87
N ILE A 236 9.31 -11.38 -16.28
CA ILE A 236 8.32 -12.19 -15.53
C ILE A 236 8.02 -13.51 -16.24
N ASN A 237 7.46 -14.48 -15.53
CA ASN A 237 7.11 -15.82 -16.03
C ASN A 237 8.32 -16.58 -16.62
N VAL A 238 9.50 -16.38 -16.05
CA VAL A 238 10.74 -16.95 -16.53
C VAL A 238 10.93 -18.36 -15.96
N LYS A 239 11.06 -19.38 -16.82
CA LYS A 239 11.38 -20.76 -16.43
C LYS A 239 12.88 -20.99 -16.31
N LYS A 240 13.68 -20.33 -17.13
CA LYS A 240 15.14 -20.42 -17.14
C LYS A 240 15.76 -19.01 -17.23
N PRO A 241 16.45 -18.54 -16.19
CA PRO A 241 17.10 -17.23 -16.20
C PRO A 241 18.30 -17.20 -17.14
N LYS A 242 18.75 -16.01 -17.52
CA LYS A 242 20.04 -15.79 -18.17
C LYS A 242 21.13 -15.74 -17.11
N GLU A 243 22.39 -15.96 -17.51
CA GLU A 243 23.54 -16.00 -16.60
C GLU A 243 23.73 -14.70 -15.80
N ASP A 244 23.40 -13.56 -16.40
CA ASP A 244 23.54 -12.22 -15.84
C ASP A 244 22.31 -11.70 -15.09
N GLU A 245 21.31 -12.56 -14.82
CA GLU A 245 20.10 -12.22 -14.10
C GLU A 245 20.10 -12.74 -12.66
N TYR A 246 19.53 -11.99 -11.72
CA TYR A 246 19.09 -12.53 -10.44
C TYR A 246 17.72 -13.19 -10.61
N PHE A 247 17.57 -14.41 -10.12
CA PHE A 247 16.37 -15.20 -10.32
C PHE A 247 15.56 -15.33 -9.03
N ILE A 248 14.41 -14.66 -8.98
CA ILE A 248 13.45 -14.77 -7.88
C ILE A 248 12.51 -15.95 -8.16
N THR A 249 12.44 -16.91 -7.25
CA THR A 249 11.69 -18.16 -7.43
C THR A 249 10.62 -18.40 -6.36
N PHE A 250 9.66 -19.27 -6.71
CA PHE A 250 8.55 -19.70 -5.86
C PHE A 250 8.39 -21.23 -5.94
N GLY A 251 8.22 -21.91 -4.78
CA GLY A 251 8.06 -23.37 -4.69
C GLY A 251 9.39 -24.14 -4.79
N GLU A 252 9.32 -25.45 -4.65
CA GLU A 252 10.51 -26.33 -4.60
C GLU A 252 11.15 -26.60 -5.96
N LYS A 253 10.40 -26.49 -7.06
CA LYS A 253 10.78 -26.97 -8.41
C LYS A 253 11.91 -26.20 -9.10
N HIS A 254 12.53 -25.25 -8.45
CA HIS A 254 13.61 -24.46 -9.04
C HIS A 254 14.99 -24.87 -8.48
N ASN A 255 15.31 -26.16 -8.52
CA ASN A 255 16.69 -26.67 -8.39
C ASN A 255 17.50 -26.31 -9.65
N ASN A 256 17.56 -25.03 -9.96
CA ASN A 256 18.48 -24.52 -10.96
C ASN A 256 19.80 -24.25 -10.25
N ASN A 257 20.89 -24.80 -10.73
CA ASN A 257 22.27 -24.49 -10.30
C ASN A 257 22.67 -23.04 -10.63
N HIS A 258 21.67 -22.14 -10.77
CA HIS A 258 21.91 -20.73 -11.06
C HIS A 258 22.35 -20.03 -9.77
N ILE A 259 23.57 -19.52 -9.76
CA ILE A 259 24.26 -18.99 -8.57
C ILE A 259 23.50 -17.81 -7.92
N ASN A 260 22.80 -16.99 -8.70
CA ASN A 260 22.07 -15.81 -8.24
C ASN A 260 20.56 -16.10 -8.02
N THR A 261 20.21 -17.26 -7.46
CA THR A 261 18.82 -17.63 -7.20
C THR A 261 18.39 -17.27 -5.78
N ILE A 262 17.27 -16.56 -5.65
CA ILE A 262 16.64 -16.20 -4.39
C ILE A 262 15.25 -16.82 -4.36
N ASN A 263 15.02 -17.80 -3.47
CA ASN A 263 13.69 -18.38 -3.28
C ASN A 263 12.93 -17.67 -2.16
N LEU A 264 11.85 -16.97 -2.50
CA LEU A 264 11.06 -16.24 -1.52
C LEU A 264 10.11 -17.14 -0.72
N SER A 265 9.75 -18.31 -1.26
CA SER A 265 8.91 -19.30 -0.57
C SER A 265 9.14 -20.69 -1.15
N SER A 266 10.04 -21.48 -0.57
CA SER A 266 10.32 -22.88 -0.99
C SER A 266 9.10 -23.78 -0.79
N ALA A 267 8.34 -23.57 0.28
CA ALA A 267 7.11 -24.33 0.56
C ALA A 267 5.90 -23.96 -0.32
N GLY A 268 6.04 -23.04 -1.28
CA GLY A 268 4.93 -22.64 -2.15
C GLY A 268 3.86 -21.80 -1.45
N ASP A 269 4.20 -21.12 -0.35
CA ASP A 269 3.29 -20.21 0.35
C ASP A 269 3.31 -18.83 -0.31
N LEU A 270 2.17 -18.45 -0.91
CA LEU A 270 1.99 -17.16 -1.58
C LEU A 270 2.01 -15.97 -0.61
N HIS A 271 1.55 -16.12 0.63
CA HIS A 271 1.61 -15.04 1.62
C HIS A 271 3.05 -14.75 2.03
N LYS A 272 3.85 -15.79 2.23
CA LYS A 272 5.29 -15.66 2.50
C LYS A 272 6.02 -15.01 1.32
N PHE A 273 5.66 -15.38 0.09
CA PHE A 273 6.22 -14.74 -1.11
C PHE A 273 5.88 -13.24 -1.15
N ALA A 274 4.59 -12.88 -0.98
CA ALA A 274 4.12 -11.49 -0.96
C ALA A 274 4.86 -10.67 0.10
N HIS A 275 4.95 -11.19 1.33
CA HIS A 275 5.64 -10.55 2.45
C HIS A 275 7.11 -10.19 2.13
N ARG A 276 7.80 -11.04 1.37
CA ARG A 276 9.24 -10.90 1.07
C ARG A 276 9.54 -10.17 -0.23
N LEU A 277 8.57 -10.05 -1.14
CA LEU A 277 8.77 -9.57 -2.50
C LEU A 277 9.40 -8.17 -2.54
N TYR A 278 8.79 -7.19 -1.87
CA TYR A 278 9.28 -5.81 -1.93
C TYR A 278 10.62 -5.63 -1.23
N ALA A 279 10.83 -6.29 -0.09
CA ALA A 279 12.12 -6.26 0.58
C ALA A 279 13.22 -6.81 -0.35
N CYS A 280 12.99 -7.96 -0.99
CA CYS A 280 13.94 -8.55 -1.93
C CYS A 280 14.22 -7.62 -3.13
N LEU A 281 13.21 -7.00 -3.72
CA LEU A 281 13.42 -6.06 -4.84
C LEU A 281 14.24 -4.84 -4.41
N ARG A 282 14.03 -4.32 -3.19
CA ARG A 282 14.81 -3.21 -2.64
C ARG A 282 16.25 -3.62 -2.30
N ASP A 283 16.46 -4.82 -1.77
CA ASP A 283 17.79 -5.35 -1.51
C ASP A 283 18.59 -5.46 -2.81
N LEU A 284 17.98 -5.98 -3.90
CA LEU A 284 18.60 -6.06 -5.20
C LEU A 284 18.90 -4.67 -5.80
N ASP A 285 18.01 -3.69 -5.58
CA ASP A 285 18.25 -2.29 -5.98
C ASP A 285 19.46 -1.68 -5.23
N SER A 286 19.59 -1.95 -3.93
CA SER A 286 20.71 -1.47 -3.11
C SER A 286 22.05 -2.08 -3.54
N MET A 287 22.02 -3.32 -4.03
CA MET A 287 23.18 -4.02 -4.62
C MET A 287 23.48 -3.56 -6.05
N ASN A 288 22.73 -2.58 -6.60
CA ASN A 288 22.85 -2.11 -7.98
C ASN A 288 22.67 -3.19 -9.07
N ILE A 289 21.86 -4.21 -8.79
CA ILE A 289 21.53 -5.26 -9.75
C ILE A 289 20.78 -4.65 -10.94
N LYS A 290 21.12 -5.07 -12.15
CA LYS A 290 20.57 -4.50 -13.39
C LYS A 290 19.46 -5.34 -14.01
N LYS A 291 19.43 -6.64 -13.73
CA LYS A 291 18.52 -7.59 -14.38
C LYS A 291 17.98 -8.60 -13.37
N ILE A 292 16.66 -8.70 -13.33
CA ILE A 292 15.92 -9.62 -12.47
C ILE A 292 14.98 -10.46 -13.32
N ALA A 293 14.99 -11.76 -13.10
CA ALA A 293 14.01 -12.71 -13.64
C ALA A 293 13.12 -13.21 -12.50
N ILE A 294 11.82 -13.33 -12.73
CA ILE A 294 10.87 -13.84 -11.74
C ILE A 294 10.16 -15.07 -12.33
N SER A 295 10.16 -16.18 -11.59
CA SER A 295 9.47 -17.41 -11.97
C SER A 295 7.96 -17.23 -12.08
N PRO A 296 7.22 -18.13 -12.76
CA PRO A 296 5.75 -18.12 -12.75
C PRO A 296 5.20 -18.22 -11.33
N ILE A 297 4.22 -17.36 -11.02
CA ILE A 297 3.49 -17.35 -9.75
C ILE A 297 2.03 -17.76 -9.99
N PRO A 298 1.44 -18.68 -9.21
CA PRO A 298 0.05 -19.09 -9.37
C PRO A 298 -0.94 -17.92 -9.33
N HIS A 299 -1.91 -17.89 -10.26
CA HIS A 299 -2.97 -16.88 -10.35
C HIS A 299 -4.19 -17.20 -9.46
N GLN A 300 -3.97 -17.58 -8.20
CA GLN A 300 -5.02 -17.89 -7.24
C GLN A 300 -4.82 -17.13 -5.93
N GLY A 301 -5.89 -16.84 -5.23
CA GLY A 301 -5.84 -16.13 -3.95
C GLY A 301 -5.00 -14.84 -4.06
N ILE A 302 -4.08 -14.63 -3.12
CA ILE A 302 -3.18 -13.46 -3.10
C ILE A 302 -2.18 -13.45 -4.29
N GLY A 303 -2.01 -14.58 -4.98
CA GLY A 303 -1.18 -14.66 -6.18
C GLY A 303 -1.65 -13.75 -7.32
N ARG A 304 -2.96 -13.43 -7.39
CA ARG A 304 -3.47 -12.41 -8.34
C ARG A 304 -2.85 -11.04 -8.05
N ALA A 305 -2.85 -10.63 -6.81
CA ALA A 305 -2.23 -9.35 -6.39
C ALA A 305 -0.71 -9.34 -6.65
N ILE A 306 -0.01 -10.45 -6.34
CA ILE A 306 1.43 -10.59 -6.62
C ILE A 306 1.69 -10.42 -8.12
N ASN A 307 0.95 -11.13 -8.98
CA ASN A 307 1.10 -11.04 -10.43
C ASN A 307 0.82 -9.65 -10.98
N ASP A 308 -0.17 -8.92 -10.45
CA ASP A 308 -0.40 -7.51 -10.81
C ASP A 308 0.83 -6.66 -10.46
N ARG A 309 1.40 -6.82 -9.25
CA ARG A 309 2.58 -6.05 -8.80
C ARG A 309 3.80 -6.32 -9.66
N ILE A 310 4.14 -7.58 -9.92
CA ILE A 310 5.32 -7.92 -10.75
C ILE A 310 5.12 -7.52 -12.22
N LYS A 311 3.89 -7.56 -12.74
CA LYS A 311 3.56 -7.07 -14.09
C LYS A 311 3.79 -5.56 -14.21
N ARG A 312 3.38 -4.76 -13.21
CA ARG A 312 3.63 -3.31 -13.17
C ARG A 312 5.09 -2.98 -12.94
N ALA A 313 5.79 -3.78 -12.14
CA ALA A 313 7.23 -3.65 -11.89
C ALA A 313 8.08 -3.93 -13.15
N SER A 314 7.56 -4.71 -14.11
CA SER A 314 8.26 -5.06 -15.36
C SER A 314 8.06 -4.05 -16.50
N LYS A 315 7.23 -3.01 -16.29
CA LYS A 315 6.99 -1.89 -17.23
C LYS A 315 8.05 -0.79 -17.06
#